data_3260d6a0da1ab319972492c2fb543db7
#
_entry.id   3260d6a0da1ab319972492c2fb543db7
#
_cell.length_a   1.000
_cell.length_b   1.000
_cell.length_c   1.000
_cell.angle_alpha   90.00
_cell.angle_beta   90.00
_cell.angle_gamma   90.00
#
_symmetry.space_group_name_H-M   'P 1'
#
loop_
_entity.id
_entity.type
_entity.pdbx_description
1 polymer ?
#
loop_
_entity_poly.entity_id
_entity_poly.type
_entity_poly.pdbx_seq_one_letter_code
_entity_poly.pdbx_strand_id
1 'polypeptide(L)'
;GDKFYLAVCDSTGHGVPGAFMSLLNISFLNEAIAERKMTEPSAVLDFVREKLIFNISQDGNKDGMDAVLMCIDMKNKTMTYAGANNSPVVVGKAGTIDCDGDKMPVGLGERMLPFTQHQLQLNEGDVVYVFTDGFADQFGGEKGKKYRRNKLLEKLAAISNQGMTSQKDNLSAEFLTWKGMLEQVDDVL
;
A
#
# COMPACT_ATOMS: atom_id res chain seq x y z
N GLY A 1 -9.14 -7.06 20.57
CA GLY A 1 -7.79 -6.74 21.05
C GLY A 1 -7.41 -5.32 20.64
N ASP A 2 -6.34 -4.80 21.20
CA ASP A 2 -5.90 -3.42 21.02
C ASP A 2 -5.08 -3.21 19.73
N LYS A 3 -4.97 -4.25 18.91
CA LYS A 3 -4.21 -4.24 17.64
C LYS A 3 -5.15 -4.30 16.44
N PHE A 4 -4.88 -3.44 15.47
CA PHE A 4 -5.58 -3.35 14.20
C PHE A 4 -4.62 -3.63 13.05
N TYR A 5 -4.97 -4.56 12.15
CA TYR A 5 -4.21 -4.85 10.95
C TYR A 5 -4.91 -4.28 9.72
N LEU A 6 -4.12 -3.63 8.87
CA LEU A 6 -4.58 -3.13 7.58
C LEU A 6 -3.56 -3.51 6.50
N ALA A 7 -4.04 -4.07 5.40
CA ALA A 7 -3.25 -4.31 4.20
C ALA A 7 -3.84 -3.50 3.04
N VAL A 8 -2.98 -2.84 2.29
CA VAL A 8 -3.28 -2.29 0.96
C VAL A 8 -2.42 -3.05 -0.02
N CYS A 9 -3.07 -3.71 -0.97
CA CYS A 9 -2.42 -4.61 -1.92
C CYS A 9 -2.83 -4.25 -3.33
N ASP A 10 -1.87 -4.20 -4.23
CA ASP A 10 -2.03 -4.03 -5.66
C ASP A 10 -1.54 -5.31 -6.36
N SER A 11 -2.48 -6.09 -6.88
CA SER A 11 -2.19 -7.41 -7.44
C SER A 11 -1.81 -7.30 -8.91
N THR A 12 -0.81 -8.07 -9.35
CA THR A 12 -0.45 -8.12 -10.78
C THR A 12 -1.59 -8.66 -11.63
N GLY A 13 -1.74 -8.07 -12.81
CA GLY A 13 -2.73 -8.49 -13.82
C GLY A 13 -4.08 -7.79 -13.67
N HIS A 14 -4.93 -7.95 -14.68
CA HIS A 14 -6.26 -7.35 -14.76
C HIS A 14 -7.29 -8.38 -15.21
N GLY A 15 -8.58 -8.03 -15.11
CA GLY A 15 -9.67 -8.93 -15.47
C GLY A 15 -9.70 -10.19 -14.62
N VAL A 16 -10.03 -11.34 -15.22
CA VAL A 16 -10.20 -12.60 -14.50
C VAL A 16 -8.91 -13.07 -13.81
N PRO A 17 -7.73 -13.10 -14.46
CA PRO A 17 -6.48 -13.46 -13.79
C PRO A 17 -6.16 -12.56 -12.58
N GLY A 18 -6.31 -11.24 -12.69
CA GLY A 18 -6.10 -10.30 -11.59
C GLY A 18 -7.07 -10.53 -10.42
N ALA A 19 -8.34 -10.86 -10.71
CA ALA A 19 -9.30 -11.20 -9.67
C ALA A 19 -8.90 -12.47 -8.91
N PHE A 20 -8.39 -13.51 -9.60
CA PHE A 20 -7.87 -14.71 -8.92
C PHE A 20 -6.65 -14.38 -8.06
N MET A 21 -5.73 -13.54 -8.56
CA MET A 21 -4.57 -13.09 -7.78
C MET A 21 -5.01 -12.37 -6.50
N SER A 22 -5.97 -11.46 -6.60
CA SER A 22 -6.50 -10.74 -5.44
C SER A 22 -7.13 -11.68 -4.41
N LEU A 23 -7.90 -12.69 -4.85
CA LEU A 23 -8.49 -13.69 -3.96
C LEU A 23 -7.43 -14.52 -3.25
N LEU A 24 -6.38 -14.95 -3.95
CA LEU A 24 -5.27 -15.70 -3.36
C LEU A 24 -4.49 -14.86 -2.35
N ASN A 25 -4.20 -13.60 -2.67
CA ASN A 25 -3.53 -12.67 -1.77
C ASN A 25 -4.34 -12.47 -0.48
N ILE A 26 -5.64 -12.25 -0.58
CA ILE A 26 -6.55 -12.14 0.58
C ILE A 26 -6.56 -13.45 1.39
N SER A 27 -6.63 -14.60 0.72
CA SER A 27 -6.65 -15.90 1.38
C SER A 27 -5.37 -16.17 2.17
N PHE A 28 -4.19 -15.92 1.58
CA PHE A 28 -2.91 -16.14 2.25
C PHE A 28 -2.64 -15.14 3.38
N LEU A 29 -3.06 -13.89 3.23
CA LEU A 29 -3.02 -12.91 4.32
C LEU A 29 -3.91 -13.35 5.49
N ASN A 30 -5.11 -13.85 5.22
CA ASN A 30 -6.01 -14.38 6.24
C ASN A 30 -5.44 -15.65 6.90
N GLU A 31 -4.87 -16.57 6.13
CA GLU A 31 -4.17 -17.74 6.69
C GLU A 31 -3.07 -17.29 7.66
N ALA A 32 -2.21 -16.36 7.25
CA ALA A 32 -1.11 -15.88 8.08
C ALA A 32 -1.61 -15.22 9.38
N ILE A 33 -2.52 -14.25 9.28
CA ILE A 33 -2.92 -13.40 10.41
C ILE A 33 -3.98 -14.09 11.27
N ALA A 34 -5.05 -14.63 10.65
CA ALA A 34 -6.19 -15.14 11.39
C ALA A 34 -6.01 -16.59 11.86
N GLU A 35 -5.38 -17.46 11.05
CA GLU A 35 -5.24 -18.88 11.37
C GLU A 35 -3.91 -19.15 12.09
N ARG A 36 -2.79 -18.69 11.53
CA ARG A 36 -1.44 -18.92 12.09
C ARG A 36 -1.07 -17.95 13.20
N LYS A 37 -1.89 -16.89 13.42
CA LYS A 37 -1.67 -15.87 14.45
C LYS A 37 -0.31 -15.16 14.32
N MET A 38 0.17 -15.00 13.09
CA MET A 38 1.38 -14.23 12.84
C MET A 38 1.13 -12.76 13.18
N THR A 39 2.06 -12.15 13.88
CA THR A 39 1.88 -10.79 14.40
C THR A 39 2.81 -9.76 13.77
N GLU A 40 3.85 -10.20 13.07
CA GLU A 40 4.85 -9.34 12.47
C GLU A 40 4.57 -9.13 10.97
N PRO A 41 4.28 -7.90 10.52
CA PRO A 41 4.01 -7.59 9.13
C PRO A 41 5.03 -8.14 8.13
N SER A 42 6.33 -8.04 8.45
CA SER A 42 7.39 -8.55 7.57
C SER A 42 7.30 -10.07 7.39
N ALA A 43 7.15 -10.80 8.50
CA ALA A 43 7.01 -12.25 8.46
C ALA A 43 5.74 -12.69 7.72
N VAL A 44 4.65 -11.94 7.84
CA VAL A 44 3.41 -12.19 7.08
C VAL A 44 3.66 -12.02 5.58
N LEU A 45 4.33 -10.95 5.14
CA LEU A 45 4.64 -10.75 3.73
C LEU A 45 5.59 -11.83 3.19
N ASP A 46 6.58 -12.24 3.97
CA ASP A 46 7.47 -13.37 3.60
C ASP A 46 6.68 -14.66 3.42
N PHE A 47 5.79 -14.99 4.36
CA PHE A 47 4.92 -16.15 4.27
C PHE A 47 4.02 -16.11 3.02
N VAL A 48 3.37 -14.97 2.76
CA VAL A 48 2.50 -14.81 1.58
C VAL A 48 3.32 -14.98 0.29
N ARG A 49 4.51 -14.41 0.23
CA ARG A 49 5.43 -14.55 -0.90
C ARG A 49 5.78 -16.02 -1.17
N GLU A 50 6.13 -16.79 -0.14
CA GLU A 50 6.42 -18.22 -0.26
C GLU A 50 5.22 -18.99 -0.81
N LYS A 51 4.03 -18.68 -0.31
CA LYS A 51 2.78 -19.29 -0.80
C LYS A 51 2.49 -18.96 -2.26
N LEU A 52 2.66 -17.71 -2.67
CA LEU A 52 2.45 -17.29 -4.06
C LEU A 52 3.43 -18.00 -5.00
N ILE A 53 4.72 -18.02 -4.66
CA ILE A 53 5.73 -18.68 -5.48
C ILE A 53 5.45 -20.18 -5.60
N PHE A 54 5.14 -20.84 -4.50
CA PHE A 54 4.85 -22.26 -4.49
C PHE A 54 3.62 -22.64 -5.32
N ASN A 55 2.56 -21.83 -5.27
CA ASN A 55 1.28 -22.19 -5.91
C ASN A 55 1.14 -21.65 -7.34
N ILE A 56 1.83 -20.57 -7.72
CA ILE A 56 1.55 -19.86 -8.97
C ILE A 56 2.80 -19.73 -9.85
N SER A 57 3.97 -19.48 -9.27
CA SER A 57 5.16 -19.12 -10.04
C SER A 57 6.00 -20.34 -10.45
N GLN A 58 5.43 -21.55 -10.51
CA GLN A 58 6.16 -22.77 -10.88
C GLN A 58 6.75 -22.69 -12.30
N ASP A 59 6.12 -21.94 -13.21
CA ASP A 59 6.57 -21.74 -14.59
C ASP A 59 7.45 -20.49 -14.75
N GLY A 60 7.91 -19.87 -13.65
CA GLY A 60 8.75 -18.67 -13.67
C GLY A 60 7.98 -17.36 -13.89
N ASN A 61 6.65 -17.39 -13.80
CA ASN A 61 5.81 -16.19 -13.86
C ASN A 61 6.10 -15.29 -12.66
N LYS A 62 6.24 -13.99 -12.92
CA LYS A 62 6.50 -12.96 -11.89
C LYS A 62 5.20 -12.37 -11.33
N ASP A 63 4.19 -13.23 -11.11
CA ASP A 63 2.93 -12.80 -10.51
C ASP A 63 3.09 -12.59 -9.01
N GLY A 64 2.39 -11.56 -8.48
CA GLY A 64 2.49 -11.19 -7.10
C GLY A 64 1.65 -9.97 -6.77
N MET A 65 2.10 -9.19 -5.80
CA MET A 65 1.49 -7.91 -5.46
C MET A 65 2.51 -6.93 -4.92
N ASP A 66 2.25 -5.65 -5.13
CA ASP A 66 2.81 -4.57 -4.35
C ASP A 66 1.92 -4.34 -3.14
N ALA A 67 2.50 -4.19 -1.96
CA ALA A 67 1.72 -4.21 -0.74
C ALA A 67 2.32 -3.37 0.39
N VAL A 68 1.44 -2.85 1.24
CA VAL A 68 1.76 -2.38 2.58
C VAL A 68 0.92 -3.17 3.56
N LEU A 69 1.55 -3.84 4.51
CA LEU A 69 0.88 -4.43 5.66
C LEU A 69 1.32 -3.70 6.91
N MET A 70 0.37 -3.23 7.69
CA MET A 70 0.63 -2.57 8.96
C MET A 70 -0.22 -3.13 10.10
N CYS A 71 0.35 -3.07 11.30
CA CYS A 71 -0.28 -3.38 12.57
C CYS A 71 -0.20 -2.14 13.45
N ILE A 72 -1.34 -1.58 13.82
CA ILE A 72 -1.43 -0.44 14.74
C ILE A 72 -1.83 -0.95 16.12
N ASP A 73 -0.97 -0.71 17.10
CA ASP A 73 -1.26 -0.92 18.52
C ASP A 73 -1.88 0.37 19.07
N MET A 74 -3.19 0.35 19.23
CA MET A 74 -3.96 1.53 19.68
C MET A 74 -3.62 1.93 21.13
N LYS A 75 -3.21 0.97 21.97
CA LYS A 75 -2.86 1.22 23.37
C LYS A 75 -1.51 1.93 23.47
N ASN A 76 -0.52 1.44 22.74
CA ASN A 76 0.83 1.96 22.77
C ASN A 76 1.06 3.06 21.72
N LYS A 77 0.08 3.32 20.85
CA LYS A 77 0.16 4.27 19.73
C LYS A 77 1.36 4.00 18.85
N THR A 78 1.66 2.74 18.58
CA THR A 78 2.75 2.33 17.70
C THR A 78 2.20 1.71 16.42
N MET A 79 2.82 2.02 15.30
CA MET A 79 2.60 1.37 14.03
C MET A 79 3.82 0.54 13.67
N THR A 80 3.62 -0.76 13.49
CA THR A 80 4.61 -1.67 12.92
C THR A 80 4.17 -2.01 11.50
N TYR A 81 5.07 -1.96 10.52
CA TYR A 81 4.70 -2.22 9.13
C TYR A 81 5.84 -2.86 8.35
N ALA A 82 5.48 -3.45 7.22
CA ALA A 82 6.38 -3.84 6.14
C ALA A 82 5.77 -3.42 4.81
N GLY A 83 6.61 -3.04 3.86
CA GLY A 83 6.21 -2.58 2.55
C GLY A 83 6.95 -3.30 1.42
N ALA A 84 6.23 -3.67 0.39
CA ALA A 84 6.72 -4.29 -0.83
C ALA A 84 6.45 -3.35 -2.00
N ASN A 85 7.47 -2.73 -2.59
CA ASN A 85 7.40 -1.67 -3.61
C ASN A 85 6.54 -0.46 -3.22
N ASN A 86 5.89 -0.52 -2.09
CA ASN A 86 4.99 0.49 -1.54
C ASN A 86 5.32 0.75 -0.07
N SER A 87 4.86 1.88 0.47
CA SER A 87 5.11 2.27 1.86
C SER A 87 4.06 3.26 2.35
N PRO A 88 3.76 3.29 3.67
CA PRO A 88 2.84 4.26 4.23
C PRO A 88 3.44 5.67 4.25
N VAL A 89 2.57 6.66 4.35
CA VAL A 89 2.93 8.06 4.59
C VAL A 89 2.26 8.51 5.88
N VAL A 90 3.00 9.14 6.76
CA VAL A 90 2.44 9.70 8.02
C VAL A 90 2.56 11.21 7.97
N VAL A 91 1.43 11.89 8.17
CA VAL A 91 1.36 13.36 8.24
C VAL A 91 0.90 13.75 9.63
N GLY A 92 1.72 14.53 10.31
CA GLY A 92 1.46 15.00 11.67
C GLY A 92 2.02 16.39 11.91
N LYS A 93 1.97 16.83 13.17
CA LYS A 93 2.48 18.15 13.57
C LYS A 93 3.96 18.37 13.29
N ALA A 94 4.75 17.29 13.28
CA ALA A 94 6.18 17.34 12.98
C ALA A 94 6.48 17.38 11.47
N GLY A 95 5.48 17.28 10.63
CA GLY A 95 5.60 17.27 9.16
C GLY A 95 5.14 15.96 8.54
N THR A 96 5.62 15.71 7.32
CA THR A 96 5.31 14.50 6.55
C THR A 96 6.49 13.54 6.61
N ILE A 97 6.22 12.30 6.95
CA ILE A 97 7.17 11.19 6.92
C ILE A 97 6.76 10.29 5.75
N ASP A 98 7.57 10.28 4.69
CA ASP A 98 7.49 9.29 3.62
C ASP A 98 8.28 8.06 4.10
N CYS A 99 7.56 7.03 4.50
CA CYS A 99 8.16 5.86 5.12
C CYS A 99 8.91 5.00 4.10
N ASP A 100 9.87 4.21 4.56
CA ASP A 100 10.62 3.30 3.71
C ASP A 100 9.85 2.00 3.44
N GLY A 101 10.14 1.37 2.30
CA GLY A 101 9.66 0.04 1.92
C GLY A 101 10.70 -0.69 1.05
N ASP A 102 10.66 -2.01 1.07
CA ASP A 102 11.56 -2.82 0.27
C ASP A 102 11.21 -2.71 -1.22
N LYS A 103 12.22 -2.57 -2.07
CA LYS A 103 12.07 -2.48 -3.54
C LYS A 103 12.02 -3.88 -4.16
N MET A 104 11.02 -4.63 -3.77
CA MET A 104 10.71 -5.96 -4.27
C MET A 104 9.22 -6.26 -4.03
N PRO A 105 8.55 -7.05 -4.91
CA PRO A 105 7.15 -7.42 -4.75
C PRO A 105 6.98 -8.55 -3.72
N VAL A 106 5.76 -8.75 -3.27
CA VAL A 106 5.32 -10.01 -2.63
C VAL A 106 5.03 -11.01 -3.74
N GLY A 107 6.05 -11.68 -4.22
CA GLY A 107 6.03 -12.60 -5.37
C GLY A 107 7.43 -12.94 -5.83
N LEU A 108 7.55 -13.55 -6.99
CA LEU A 108 8.84 -13.85 -7.61
C LEU A 108 9.43 -12.56 -8.21
N GLY A 109 10.57 -12.12 -7.67
CA GLY A 109 11.28 -10.92 -8.09
C GLY A 109 12.77 -11.15 -8.31
N GLU A 110 13.47 -10.11 -8.77
CA GLU A 110 14.93 -10.15 -8.94
C GLU A 110 15.65 -10.15 -7.58
N ARG A 111 15.02 -9.55 -6.57
CA ARG A 111 15.48 -9.56 -5.18
C ARG A 111 14.53 -10.41 -4.36
N MET A 112 15.10 -11.31 -3.55
CA MET A 112 14.37 -12.28 -2.73
C MET A 112 14.90 -12.24 -1.28
N LEU A 113 15.12 -11.03 -0.76
CA LEU A 113 15.53 -10.84 0.63
C LEU A 113 14.28 -10.93 1.55
N PRO A 114 14.44 -11.25 2.84
CA PRO A 114 13.37 -11.08 3.81
C PRO A 114 12.86 -9.65 3.81
N PHE A 115 11.55 -9.45 4.02
CA PHE A 115 10.99 -8.12 4.17
C PHE A 115 11.47 -7.45 5.46
N THR A 116 11.71 -6.16 5.37
CA THR A 116 12.16 -5.36 6.51
C THR A 116 10.96 -4.96 7.38
N GLN A 117 11.09 -5.19 8.70
CA GLN A 117 10.12 -4.70 9.66
C GLN A 117 10.49 -3.29 10.10
N HIS A 118 9.54 -2.38 10.01
CA HIS A 118 9.66 -1.02 10.48
C HIS A 118 8.72 -0.76 11.66
N GLN A 119 9.09 0.16 12.53
CA GLN A 119 8.25 0.61 13.63
C GLN A 119 8.30 2.13 13.76
N LEU A 120 7.14 2.73 13.96
CA LEU A 120 6.99 4.17 14.15
C LEU A 120 6.09 4.45 15.36
N GLN A 121 6.47 5.43 16.18
CA GLN A 121 5.62 5.97 17.22
C GLN A 121 4.65 6.96 16.59
N LEU A 122 3.34 6.76 16.81
CA LEU A 122 2.31 7.67 16.37
C LEU A 122 1.94 8.65 17.50
N ASN A 123 1.60 9.87 17.13
CA ASN A 123 1.12 10.90 18.02
C ASN A 123 -0.36 11.17 17.77
N GLU A 124 -1.00 11.81 18.71
CA GLU A 124 -2.39 12.23 18.57
C GLU A 124 -2.52 13.30 17.47
N GLY A 125 -3.41 13.02 16.53
CA GLY A 125 -3.62 13.84 15.33
C GLY A 125 -2.76 13.48 14.14
N ASP A 126 -1.86 12.49 14.24
CA ASP A 126 -1.19 11.95 13.06
C ASP A 126 -2.19 11.21 12.16
N VAL A 127 -2.07 11.41 10.86
CA VAL A 127 -2.85 10.73 9.82
C VAL A 127 -1.93 9.82 9.04
N VAL A 128 -2.30 8.55 8.97
CA VAL A 128 -1.58 7.54 8.17
C VAL A 128 -2.30 7.35 6.86
N TYR A 129 -1.58 7.52 5.77
CA TYR A 129 -2.06 7.28 4.41
C TYR A 129 -1.37 6.05 3.83
N VAL A 130 -2.15 5.20 3.21
CA VAL A 130 -1.70 4.08 2.38
C VAL A 130 -2.49 4.10 1.08
N PHE A 131 -1.83 3.87 -0.03
CA PHE A 131 -2.42 4.00 -1.36
C PHE A 131 -1.68 3.14 -2.38
N THR A 132 -2.32 2.81 -3.50
CA THR A 132 -1.68 2.22 -4.68
C THR A 132 -0.97 3.31 -5.50
N ASP A 133 -0.14 2.94 -6.45
CA ASP A 133 0.58 3.92 -7.28
C ASP A 133 -0.29 4.59 -8.36
N GLY A 134 -1.51 4.06 -8.61
CA GLY A 134 -2.40 4.53 -9.67
C GLY A 134 -2.69 6.04 -9.63
N PHE A 135 -2.81 6.65 -8.43
CA PHE A 135 -2.97 8.10 -8.34
C PHE A 135 -1.71 8.85 -8.81
N ALA A 136 -0.55 8.42 -8.32
CA ALA A 136 0.72 9.08 -8.63
C ALA A 136 1.14 8.88 -10.09
N ASP A 137 0.76 7.75 -10.67
CA ASP A 137 1.09 7.37 -12.03
C ASP A 137 0.10 7.87 -13.08
N GLN A 138 -1.05 8.41 -12.65
CA GLN A 138 -2.03 8.98 -13.57
C GLN A 138 -1.43 10.11 -14.42
N PHE A 139 -1.56 9.97 -15.74
CA PHE A 139 -1.21 11.02 -16.68
C PHE A 139 -2.30 12.10 -16.74
N GLY A 140 -1.87 13.37 -16.82
CA GLY A 140 -2.80 14.48 -16.87
C GLY A 140 -2.15 15.84 -16.89
N GLY A 141 -2.95 16.86 -16.55
CA GLY A 141 -2.57 18.26 -16.60
C GLY A 141 -2.30 18.75 -18.03
N GLU A 142 -1.97 20.03 -18.18
CA GLU A 142 -1.76 20.68 -19.49
C GLU A 142 -0.67 20.02 -20.37
N LYS A 143 0.29 19.33 -19.72
CA LYS A 143 1.46 18.72 -20.40
C LYS A 143 1.38 17.21 -20.50
N GLY A 144 0.27 16.58 -20.11
CA GLY A 144 0.07 15.13 -20.16
C GLY A 144 1.16 14.34 -19.40
N LYS A 145 1.59 14.80 -18.21
CA LYS A 145 2.64 14.15 -17.41
C LYS A 145 2.02 13.33 -16.28
N LYS A 146 2.81 12.39 -15.71
CA LYS A 146 2.43 11.70 -14.47
C LYS A 146 2.24 12.70 -13.33
N TYR A 147 1.26 12.45 -12.44
CA TYR A 147 1.00 13.27 -11.25
C TYR A 147 2.22 13.30 -10.32
N ARG A 148 2.82 12.16 -10.09
CA ARG A 148 4.00 11.86 -9.27
C ARG A 148 3.73 11.87 -7.76
N ARG A 149 4.42 10.94 -7.07
CA ARG A 149 4.34 10.75 -5.62
C ARG A 149 4.57 12.05 -4.84
N ASN A 150 5.60 12.83 -5.17
CA ASN A 150 5.90 14.06 -4.42
C ASN A 150 4.72 15.04 -4.41
N LYS A 151 4.04 15.24 -5.56
CA LYS A 151 2.86 16.09 -5.63
C LYS A 151 1.70 15.53 -4.80
N LEU A 152 1.54 14.19 -4.77
CA LEU A 152 0.55 13.55 -3.91
C LEU A 152 0.85 13.80 -2.43
N LEU A 153 2.11 13.66 -2.00
CA LEU A 153 2.52 13.93 -0.62
C LEU A 153 2.24 15.38 -0.20
N GLU A 154 2.54 16.34 -1.06
CA GLU A 154 2.21 17.76 -0.83
C GLU A 154 0.69 17.97 -0.65
N LYS A 155 -0.11 17.32 -1.49
CA LYS A 155 -1.58 17.36 -1.40
C LYS A 155 -2.08 16.73 -0.10
N LEU A 156 -1.60 15.55 0.26
CA LEU A 156 -1.96 14.87 1.51
C LEU A 156 -1.63 15.74 2.73
N ALA A 157 -0.44 16.34 2.76
CA ALA A 157 -0.03 17.25 3.82
C ALA A 157 -0.97 18.46 3.94
N ALA A 158 -1.37 19.06 2.80
CA ALA A 158 -2.23 20.23 2.77
C ALA A 158 -3.65 19.97 3.28
N ILE A 159 -4.15 18.74 3.16
CA ILE A 159 -5.53 18.39 3.55
C ILE A 159 -5.63 17.55 4.83
N SER A 160 -4.51 17.14 5.42
CA SER A 160 -4.46 16.22 6.57
C SER A 160 -5.23 16.68 7.81
N ASN A 161 -5.41 17.98 7.98
CA ASN A 161 -6.17 18.59 9.09
C ASN A 161 -7.69 18.61 8.86
N GLN A 162 -8.16 18.19 7.68
CA GLN A 162 -9.58 18.15 7.35
C GLN A 162 -10.20 16.82 7.80
N GLY A 163 -11.53 16.76 7.92
CA GLY A 163 -12.24 15.51 8.15
C GLY A 163 -12.09 14.54 6.97
N MET A 164 -12.12 13.22 7.24
CA MET A 164 -11.87 12.18 6.23
C MET A 164 -12.77 12.30 4.98
N THR A 165 -14.03 12.66 5.14
CA THR A 165 -14.94 12.90 4.00
C THR A 165 -14.44 14.02 3.10
N SER A 166 -14.03 15.16 3.70
CA SER A 166 -13.50 16.29 2.95
C SER A 166 -12.17 15.95 2.26
N GLN A 167 -11.32 15.16 2.90
CA GLN A 167 -10.08 14.68 2.29
C GLN A 167 -10.37 13.82 1.07
N LYS A 168 -11.29 12.86 1.18
CA LYS A 168 -11.74 12.02 0.06
C LYS A 168 -12.25 12.86 -1.11
N ASP A 169 -13.15 13.82 -0.83
CA ASP A 169 -13.73 14.68 -1.87
C ASP A 169 -12.66 15.54 -2.56
N ASN A 170 -11.71 16.09 -1.78
CA ASN A 170 -10.58 16.84 -2.31
C ASN A 170 -9.68 15.99 -3.21
N LEU A 171 -9.35 14.76 -2.79
CA LEU A 171 -8.51 13.86 -3.58
C LEU A 171 -9.23 13.41 -4.86
N SER A 172 -10.50 13.09 -4.77
CA SER A 172 -11.31 12.72 -5.94
C SER A 172 -11.40 13.86 -6.95
N ALA A 173 -11.66 15.08 -6.48
CA ALA A 173 -11.70 16.27 -7.35
C ALA A 173 -10.34 16.58 -7.99
N GLU A 174 -9.26 16.49 -7.22
CA GLU A 174 -7.88 16.66 -7.72
C GLU A 174 -7.54 15.63 -8.79
N PHE A 175 -7.86 14.33 -8.54
CA PHE A 175 -7.61 13.24 -9.49
C PHE A 175 -8.36 13.45 -10.80
N LEU A 176 -9.66 13.73 -10.74
CA LEU A 176 -10.49 13.97 -11.92
C LEU A 176 -10.05 15.21 -12.71
N THR A 177 -9.70 16.28 -12.01
CA THR A 177 -9.18 17.51 -12.63
C THR A 177 -7.86 17.25 -13.32
N TRP A 178 -6.95 16.51 -12.66
CA TRP A 178 -5.65 16.15 -13.23
C TRP A 178 -5.80 15.26 -14.45
N LYS A 179 -6.57 14.18 -14.32
CA LYS A 179 -6.83 13.22 -15.40
C LYS A 179 -7.46 13.87 -16.62
N GLY A 180 -8.39 14.78 -16.40
CA GLY A 180 -9.16 15.42 -17.47
C GLY A 180 -9.85 14.38 -18.37
N MET A 181 -9.60 14.46 -19.67
CA MET A 181 -10.17 13.55 -20.68
C MET A 181 -9.32 12.31 -20.94
N LEU A 182 -8.17 12.16 -20.27
CA LEU A 182 -7.34 10.96 -20.43
C LEU A 182 -7.94 9.76 -19.73
N GLU A 183 -7.58 8.56 -20.20
CA GLU A 183 -7.99 7.31 -19.53
C GLU A 183 -7.29 7.17 -18.17
N GLN A 184 -7.95 6.50 -17.27
CA GLN A 184 -7.33 6.05 -16.02
C GLN A 184 -6.41 4.88 -16.35
N VAL A 185 -5.17 4.97 -15.90
CA VAL A 185 -4.11 4.01 -16.26
C VAL A 185 -4.01 2.83 -15.30
N ASP A 186 -4.48 3.02 -14.05
CA ASP A 186 -4.40 1.99 -13.01
C ASP A 186 -5.47 2.19 -11.94
N ASP A 187 -5.67 1.18 -11.08
CA ASP A 187 -6.59 1.22 -9.96
C ASP A 187 -6.09 2.20 -8.88
N VAL A 188 -6.99 3.04 -8.41
CA VAL A 188 -6.72 4.07 -7.40
C VAL A 188 -7.43 3.72 -6.10
N LEU A 189 -6.64 3.40 -5.12
CA LEU A 189 -7.08 3.15 -3.75
C LEU A 189 -6.43 4.15 -2.82
#